data_d55b6906f1def9c61da4e2d3ee7d9905
#
_entry.id   d55b6906f1def9c61da4e2d3ee7d9905
#
_cell.length_a   1.000
_cell.length_b   1.000
_cell.length_c   1.000
_cell.angle_alpha   90.00
_cell.angle_beta   90.00
_cell.angle_gamma   90.00
#
_symmetry.space_group_name_H-M   'P 1'
#
loop_
_entity.id
_entity.type
_entity.pdbx_description
1 polymer ?
#
loop_
_entity_poly.entity_id
_entity_poly.type
_entity_poly.pdbx_seq_one_letter_code
_entity_poly.pdbx_strand_id
1 'polypeptide(L)'
;MTGPAANEPNWTSYALALYLSDSLRAPVIHTAIQALQFPWRSRGLDAGCGIGCHTFTLADVIGPEGHVTGVDISAEFLDHARKFAEVSGFSEQVTFQKGDVNNLPFEDDSFDWAWSVDCVGYTPGKPVPLLKELSRVVKPGGTIAILMWSSQQLLPGYPQLEARLNASTAGIAPFARGKSPDLHFLRALGWFQAAGLIEARALTLVGSVHAPLSDDIRSALLSLFQMRWGEPKSEMTEEDWKKYQRLCRPDSSDFILNLPDYYAFFTYSLFYGTVAT
;
A
#
# COMPACT_ATOMS: atom_id res chain seq x y z
N MET A 1 -24.92 -18.46 -7.12
CA MET A 1 -24.64 -17.03 -7.30
C MET A 1 -25.73 -16.28 -6.53
N THR A 2 -25.44 -15.95 -5.28
CA THR A 2 -26.28 -15.03 -4.49
C THR A 2 -25.77 -13.63 -4.84
N GLY A 3 -26.64 -12.79 -5.43
CA GLY A 3 -26.31 -11.39 -5.70
C GLY A 3 -26.00 -10.65 -4.39
N PRO A 4 -25.25 -9.53 -4.48
CA PRO A 4 -24.84 -8.78 -3.30
C PRO A 4 -26.05 -8.40 -2.46
N ALA A 5 -25.92 -8.54 -1.13
CA ALA A 5 -26.93 -8.13 -0.17
C ALA A 5 -27.18 -6.62 -0.29
N ALA A 6 -28.41 -6.18 -0.08
CA ALA A 6 -28.88 -4.79 -0.30
C ALA A 6 -28.18 -3.70 0.54
N ASN A 7 -27.10 -4.00 1.25
CA ASN A 7 -26.28 -3.10 2.09
C ASN A 7 -24.78 -3.10 1.73
N GLU A 8 -24.37 -3.69 0.61
CA GLU A 8 -22.95 -3.62 0.21
C GLU A 8 -22.61 -2.21 -0.28
N PRO A 9 -21.43 -1.66 0.09
CA PRO A 9 -20.96 -0.38 -0.42
C PRO A 9 -20.87 -0.41 -1.94
N ASN A 10 -21.28 0.66 -2.61
CA ASN A 10 -21.08 0.79 -4.06
C ASN A 10 -19.60 1.10 -4.32
N TRP A 11 -18.82 0.04 -4.57
CA TRP A 11 -17.39 0.12 -4.78
C TRP A 11 -17.05 0.58 -6.20
N THR A 12 -16.12 1.55 -6.34
CA THR A 12 -15.37 1.62 -7.60
C THR A 12 -14.48 0.39 -7.74
N SER A 13 -14.10 0.07 -8.97
CA SER A 13 -13.22 -1.08 -9.24
C SER A 13 -11.90 -1.01 -8.47
N TYR A 14 -11.35 0.19 -8.24
CA TYR A 14 -10.09 0.37 -7.54
C TYR A 14 -10.23 0.27 -6.01
N ALA A 15 -11.28 0.86 -5.43
CA ALA A 15 -11.56 0.70 -4.00
C ALA A 15 -11.80 -0.77 -3.63
N LEU A 16 -12.55 -1.50 -4.47
CA LEU A 16 -12.75 -2.94 -4.30
C LEU A 16 -11.42 -3.71 -4.39
N ALA A 17 -10.55 -3.35 -5.33
CA ALA A 17 -9.24 -3.99 -5.47
C ALA A 17 -8.35 -3.76 -4.23
N LEU A 18 -8.37 -2.56 -3.64
CA LEU A 18 -7.68 -2.26 -2.39
C LEU A 18 -8.23 -3.15 -1.25
N TYR A 19 -9.54 -3.24 -1.11
CA TYR A 19 -10.20 -4.04 -0.09
C TYR A 19 -9.87 -5.54 -0.24
N LEU A 20 -10.06 -6.10 -1.43
CA LEU A 20 -9.79 -7.52 -1.70
C LEU A 20 -8.32 -7.89 -1.50
N SER A 21 -7.38 -7.00 -1.83
CA SER A 21 -5.96 -7.26 -1.65
C SER A 21 -5.48 -7.14 -0.21
N ASP A 22 -6.29 -6.59 0.70
CA ASP A 22 -5.89 -6.32 2.08
C ASP A 22 -5.57 -7.60 2.85
N SER A 23 -6.37 -8.67 2.71
CA SER A 23 -6.12 -9.95 3.36
C SER A 23 -4.72 -10.54 3.08
N LEU A 24 -4.16 -10.25 1.91
CA LEU A 24 -2.80 -10.64 1.55
C LEU A 24 -1.74 -9.71 2.16
N ARG A 25 -2.01 -8.40 2.19
CA ARG A 25 -1.04 -7.36 2.55
C ARG A 25 -1.01 -7.05 4.05
N ALA A 26 -2.16 -7.11 4.71
CA ALA A 26 -2.33 -6.71 6.11
C ALA A 26 -1.30 -7.37 7.07
N PRO A 27 -0.96 -8.67 6.99
CA PRO A 27 0.03 -9.27 7.89
C PRO A 27 1.41 -8.62 7.80
N VAL A 28 1.85 -8.26 6.58
CA VAL A 28 3.16 -7.62 6.37
C VAL A 28 3.12 -6.18 6.84
N ILE A 29 2.03 -5.47 6.55
CA ILE A 29 1.85 -4.07 6.96
C ILE A 29 1.77 -3.97 8.49
N HIS A 30 1.05 -4.88 9.14
CA HIS A 30 1.02 -4.97 10.60
C HIS A 30 2.43 -5.17 11.18
N THR A 31 3.23 -6.08 10.60
CA THR A 31 4.62 -6.27 11.02
C THR A 31 5.46 -5.00 10.84
N ALA A 32 5.25 -4.25 9.75
CA ALA A 32 5.93 -2.97 9.53
C ALA A 32 5.57 -1.93 10.59
N ILE A 33 4.28 -1.82 10.92
CA ILE A 33 3.78 -0.89 11.94
C ILE A 33 4.36 -1.25 13.32
N GLN A 34 4.35 -2.54 13.68
CA GLN A 34 4.94 -3.00 14.96
C GLN A 34 6.44 -2.70 15.06
N ALA A 35 7.18 -2.81 13.95
CA ALA A 35 8.62 -2.53 13.94
C ALA A 35 8.96 -1.05 14.24
N LEU A 36 8.02 -0.14 14.02
CA LEU A 36 8.21 1.29 14.27
C LEU A 36 8.00 1.69 15.72
N GLN A 37 7.32 0.86 16.51
CA GLN A 37 7.07 1.10 17.94
C GLN A 37 6.49 2.50 18.22
N PHE A 38 5.47 2.89 17.48
CA PHE A 38 4.80 4.18 17.68
C PHE A 38 4.40 4.37 19.16
N PRO A 39 4.56 5.59 19.73
CA PRO A 39 4.29 5.82 21.13
C PRO A 39 2.81 5.55 21.48
N TRP A 40 2.60 4.90 22.61
CA TRP A 40 1.25 4.72 23.18
C TRP A 40 0.59 6.08 23.44
N ARG A 41 -0.70 6.21 23.19
CA ARG A 41 -1.49 7.45 23.36
C ARG A 41 -1.05 8.60 22.48
N SER A 42 -0.34 8.31 21.38
CA SER A 42 0.15 9.33 20.47
C SER A 42 -0.91 9.77 19.44
N ARG A 43 -0.61 10.86 18.75
CA ARG A 43 -1.41 11.36 17.61
C ARG A 43 -0.64 11.10 16.32
N GLY A 44 -1.21 10.34 15.42
CA GLY A 44 -0.60 9.96 14.17
C GLY A 44 -1.33 10.46 12.94
N LEU A 45 -0.57 10.59 11.85
CA LEU A 45 -1.08 10.88 10.52
C LEU A 45 -0.89 9.66 9.61
N ASP A 46 -1.97 9.19 8.98
CA ASP A 46 -1.95 8.23 7.87
C ASP A 46 -2.13 9.00 6.55
N ALA A 47 -1.01 9.28 5.89
CA ALA A 47 -0.96 10.13 4.69
C ALA A 47 -1.17 9.29 3.42
N GLY A 48 -2.28 9.50 2.73
CA GLY A 48 -2.77 8.68 1.63
C GLY A 48 -3.44 7.41 2.15
N CYS A 49 -4.35 7.55 3.12
CA CYS A 49 -4.96 6.45 3.87
C CYS A 49 -5.88 5.55 3.01
N GLY A 50 -6.25 5.97 1.80
CA GLY A 50 -7.18 5.24 0.95
C GLY A 50 -8.51 4.95 1.65
N ILE A 51 -8.93 3.70 1.64
CA ILE A 51 -10.16 3.22 2.29
C ILE A 51 -9.98 2.93 3.80
N GLY A 52 -8.85 3.30 4.40
CA GLY A 52 -8.62 3.28 5.84
C GLY A 52 -8.16 1.96 6.45
N CYS A 53 -7.92 0.90 5.67
CA CYS A 53 -7.55 -0.43 6.21
C CYS A 53 -6.38 -0.37 7.20
N HIS A 54 -5.34 0.40 6.89
CA HIS A 54 -4.15 0.51 7.74
C HIS A 54 -4.33 1.49 8.89
N THR A 55 -5.22 2.48 8.74
CA THR A 55 -5.53 3.48 9.77
C THR A 55 -6.03 2.79 11.05
N PHE A 56 -6.84 1.73 10.92
CA PHE A 56 -7.34 0.96 12.07
C PHE A 56 -6.23 0.18 12.76
N THR A 57 -5.31 -0.42 12.00
CA THR A 57 -4.13 -1.10 12.57
C THR A 57 -3.25 -0.13 13.35
N LEU A 58 -3.06 1.09 12.83
CA LEU A 58 -2.32 2.16 13.51
C LEU A 58 -3.01 2.56 14.81
N ALA A 59 -4.34 2.74 14.79
CA ALA A 59 -5.12 3.09 15.97
C ALA A 59 -5.04 2.00 17.06
N ASP A 60 -5.13 0.73 16.68
CA ASP A 60 -4.99 -0.39 17.61
C ASP A 60 -3.63 -0.41 18.31
N VAL A 61 -2.54 -0.20 17.56
CA VAL A 61 -1.16 -0.23 18.08
C VAL A 61 -0.89 0.90 19.07
N ILE A 62 -1.44 2.10 18.87
CA ILE A 62 -1.24 3.24 19.77
C ILE A 62 -2.22 3.26 20.97
N GLY A 63 -3.20 2.36 20.96
CA GLY A 63 -4.16 2.14 22.04
C GLY A 63 -5.32 3.12 22.10
N PRO A 64 -6.29 2.86 22.99
CA PRO A 64 -7.61 3.51 22.96
C PRO A 64 -7.62 5.02 23.26
N GLU A 65 -6.56 5.54 23.85
CA GLU A 65 -6.41 6.98 24.12
C GLU A 65 -5.58 7.69 23.04
N GLY A 66 -5.06 6.94 22.04
CA GLY A 66 -4.39 7.48 20.87
C GLY A 66 -5.37 7.92 19.81
N HIS A 67 -4.91 8.70 18.82
CA HIS A 67 -5.74 9.16 17.72
C HIS A 67 -4.99 9.14 16.39
N VAL A 68 -5.61 8.61 15.35
CA VAL A 68 -5.06 8.61 13.98
C VAL A 68 -5.94 9.45 13.08
N THR A 69 -5.32 10.37 12.35
CA THR A 69 -5.98 11.13 11.28
C THR A 69 -5.57 10.56 9.93
N GLY A 70 -6.52 9.98 9.19
CA GLY A 70 -6.32 9.55 7.82
C GLY A 70 -6.60 10.69 6.84
N VAL A 71 -5.70 10.92 5.90
CA VAL A 71 -5.88 11.91 4.82
C VAL A 71 -5.79 11.23 3.47
N ASP A 72 -6.77 11.52 2.61
CA ASP A 72 -6.74 11.10 1.20
C ASP A 72 -7.40 12.17 0.31
N ILE A 73 -7.02 12.22 -0.95
CA ILE A 73 -7.60 13.14 -1.93
C ILE A 73 -8.98 12.67 -2.42
N SER A 74 -9.25 11.37 -2.36
CA SER A 74 -10.49 10.74 -2.81
C SER A 74 -11.57 10.82 -1.73
N ALA A 75 -12.58 11.64 -1.95
CA ALA A 75 -13.73 11.69 -1.06
C ALA A 75 -14.46 10.34 -0.97
N GLU A 76 -14.51 9.58 -2.05
CA GLU A 76 -15.10 8.24 -2.12
C GLU A 76 -14.38 7.26 -1.20
N PHE A 77 -13.04 7.22 -1.23
CA PHE A 77 -12.27 6.36 -0.34
C PHE A 77 -12.52 6.70 1.12
N LEU A 78 -12.56 7.99 1.44
CA LEU A 78 -12.84 8.44 2.80
C LEU A 78 -14.27 8.10 3.26
N ASP A 79 -15.25 8.06 2.35
CA ASP A 79 -16.60 7.61 2.69
C ASP A 79 -16.63 6.11 3.03
N HIS A 80 -15.85 5.28 2.34
CA HIS A 80 -15.64 3.88 2.73
C HIS A 80 -14.92 3.77 4.07
N ALA A 81 -13.85 4.53 4.28
CA ALA A 81 -13.08 4.53 5.52
C ALA A 81 -13.94 4.90 6.74
N ARG A 82 -14.81 5.92 6.63
CA ARG A 82 -15.74 6.32 7.71
C ARG A 82 -16.73 5.21 8.04
N LYS A 83 -17.33 4.57 7.02
CA LYS A 83 -18.26 3.46 7.22
C LYS A 83 -17.58 2.28 7.91
N PHE A 84 -16.33 1.97 7.53
CA PHE A 84 -15.56 0.92 8.21
C PHE A 84 -15.25 1.28 9.66
N ALA A 85 -14.89 2.54 9.96
CA ALA A 85 -14.67 2.99 11.32
C ALA A 85 -15.91 2.79 12.21
N GLU A 86 -17.10 3.12 11.69
CA GLU A 86 -18.37 2.94 12.38
C GLU A 86 -18.64 1.47 12.74
N VAL A 87 -18.50 0.55 11.77
CA VAL A 87 -18.80 -0.87 11.99
C VAL A 87 -17.72 -1.60 12.78
N SER A 88 -16.49 -1.09 12.78
CA SER A 88 -15.35 -1.69 13.48
C SER A 88 -15.13 -1.11 14.88
N GLY A 89 -15.90 -0.11 15.30
CA GLY A 89 -15.80 0.49 16.63
C GLY A 89 -14.63 1.46 16.83
N PHE A 90 -14.03 1.96 15.74
CA PHE A 90 -12.90 2.90 15.80
C PHE A 90 -13.28 4.39 15.66
N SER A 91 -14.58 4.72 15.61
CA SER A 91 -15.06 6.09 15.34
C SER A 91 -14.51 7.16 16.29
N GLU A 92 -14.18 6.79 17.54
CA GLU A 92 -13.62 7.72 18.54
C GLU A 92 -12.09 7.89 18.38
N GLN A 93 -11.41 6.91 17.78
CA GLN A 93 -9.95 6.86 17.68
C GLN A 93 -9.42 7.32 16.31
N VAL A 94 -10.28 7.36 15.28
CA VAL A 94 -9.86 7.74 13.93
C VAL A 94 -10.73 8.85 13.39
N THR A 95 -10.10 9.74 12.64
CA THR A 95 -10.80 10.74 11.82
C THR A 95 -10.29 10.67 10.38
N PHE A 96 -11.17 10.96 9.42
CA PHE A 96 -10.81 10.98 8.00
C PHE A 96 -11.08 12.35 7.41
N GLN A 97 -10.05 12.94 6.83
CA GLN A 97 -10.08 14.28 6.26
C GLN A 97 -9.65 14.27 4.79
N LYS A 98 -10.39 14.95 3.93
CA LYS A 98 -9.98 15.16 2.55
C LYS A 98 -8.84 16.16 2.49
N GLY A 99 -7.75 15.80 1.81
CA GLY A 99 -6.58 16.67 1.66
C GLY A 99 -5.60 16.12 0.62
N ASP A 100 -4.75 17.02 0.12
CA ASP A 100 -3.60 16.66 -0.70
C ASP A 100 -2.39 16.48 0.21
N VAL A 101 -1.75 15.31 0.15
CA VAL A 101 -0.53 15.00 0.93
C VAL A 101 0.66 15.89 0.58
N ASN A 102 0.62 16.58 -0.56
CA ASN A 102 1.62 17.58 -0.94
C ASN A 102 1.38 18.96 -0.29
N ASN A 103 0.21 19.19 0.30
CA ASN A 103 -0.17 20.42 0.98
C ASN A 103 -1.22 20.09 2.05
N LEU A 104 -0.75 19.59 3.19
CA LEU A 104 -1.58 19.08 4.27
C LEU A 104 -2.31 20.21 5.00
N PRO A 105 -3.62 20.07 5.29
CA PRO A 105 -4.42 21.09 5.93
C PRO A 105 -4.25 21.10 7.47
N PHE A 106 -3.00 20.99 7.94
CA PHE A 106 -2.65 20.98 9.36
C PHE A 106 -1.57 22.00 9.67
N GLU A 107 -1.56 22.48 10.90
CA GLU A 107 -0.51 23.33 11.45
C GLU A 107 0.79 22.52 11.61
N ASP A 108 1.90 23.24 11.75
CA ASP A 108 3.19 22.64 12.07
C ASP A 108 3.10 21.88 13.40
N ASP A 109 3.90 20.83 13.55
CA ASP A 109 4.02 20.04 14.79
C ASP A 109 2.71 19.45 15.34
N SER A 110 1.75 19.15 14.46
CA SER A 110 0.41 18.64 14.83
C SER A 110 0.41 17.17 15.26
N PHE A 111 1.38 16.38 14.79
CA PHE A 111 1.43 14.93 14.97
C PHE A 111 2.73 14.46 15.63
N ASP A 112 2.67 13.32 16.32
CA ASP A 112 3.85 12.67 16.90
C ASP A 112 4.59 11.82 15.86
N TRP A 113 3.89 11.37 14.81
CA TRP A 113 4.44 10.59 13.71
C TRP A 113 3.56 10.68 12.46
N ALA A 114 4.15 10.34 11.30
CA ALA A 114 3.44 10.16 10.05
C ALA A 114 3.80 8.81 9.42
N TRP A 115 2.79 8.16 8.85
CA TRP A 115 2.85 6.89 8.14
C TRP A 115 2.25 7.06 6.74
N SER A 116 2.80 6.36 5.74
CA SER A 116 2.27 6.37 4.38
C SER A 116 2.57 5.04 3.68
N VAL A 117 1.59 4.43 3.03
CA VAL A 117 1.75 3.18 2.26
C VAL A 117 1.42 3.41 0.81
N ASP A 118 2.33 3.00 -0.08
CA ASP A 118 2.15 3.05 -1.54
C ASP A 118 1.59 4.40 -2.05
N CYS A 119 1.94 5.52 -1.38
CA CYS A 119 1.51 6.86 -1.70
C CYS A 119 2.70 7.75 -2.12
N VAL A 120 3.73 7.87 -1.29
CA VAL A 120 4.94 8.64 -1.62
C VAL A 120 5.61 8.05 -2.86
N GLY A 121 5.79 8.86 -3.90
CA GLY A 121 6.29 8.41 -5.20
C GLY A 121 5.21 7.94 -6.18
N TYR A 122 3.97 7.69 -5.71
CA TYR A 122 2.80 7.44 -6.56
C TYR A 122 2.05 8.72 -6.91
N THR A 123 1.97 9.66 -5.96
CA THR A 123 1.33 10.96 -6.18
C THR A 123 2.07 11.78 -7.24
N PRO A 124 1.37 12.65 -7.98
CA PRO A 124 2.01 13.65 -8.80
C PRO A 124 2.95 14.53 -7.95
N GLY A 125 4.19 14.67 -8.38
CA GLY A 125 5.20 15.46 -7.67
C GLY A 125 6.47 14.69 -7.39
N LYS A 126 7.39 15.36 -6.70
CA LYS A 126 8.66 14.77 -6.28
C LYS A 126 8.55 14.29 -4.82
N PRO A 127 9.18 13.17 -4.45
CA PRO A 127 9.06 12.62 -3.09
C PRO A 127 9.66 13.53 -2.01
N VAL A 128 10.72 14.29 -2.30
CA VAL A 128 11.38 15.15 -1.31
C VAL A 128 10.49 16.29 -0.82
N PRO A 129 9.79 17.07 -1.67
CA PRO A 129 8.80 18.06 -1.19
C PRO A 129 7.70 17.42 -0.32
N LEU A 130 7.19 16.26 -0.69
CA LEU A 130 6.17 15.55 0.11
C LEU A 130 6.72 15.15 1.48
N LEU A 131 7.93 14.59 1.55
CA LEU A 131 8.58 14.27 2.83
C LEU A 131 8.83 15.52 3.68
N LYS A 132 9.15 16.68 3.09
CA LYS A 132 9.24 17.95 3.81
C LYS A 132 7.90 18.40 4.35
N GLU A 133 6.81 18.18 3.62
CA GLU A 133 5.47 18.50 4.10
C GLU A 133 5.06 17.59 5.27
N LEU A 134 5.37 16.29 5.20
CA LEU A 134 5.22 15.41 6.35
C LEU A 134 6.07 15.85 7.54
N SER A 135 7.32 16.30 7.30
CA SER A 135 8.19 16.81 8.36
C SER A 135 7.66 18.08 9.01
N ARG A 136 6.98 18.95 8.25
CA ARG A 136 6.38 20.17 8.79
C ARG A 136 5.29 19.86 9.81
N VAL A 137 4.43 18.88 9.52
CA VAL A 137 3.29 18.56 10.38
C VAL A 137 3.64 17.61 11.53
N VAL A 138 4.81 16.99 11.50
CA VAL A 138 5.29 16.08 12.56
C VAL A 138 6.23 16.83 13.48
N LYS A 139 6.05 16.69 14.79
CA LYS A 139 6.86 17.30 15.82
C LYS A 139 8.35 16.97 15.69
N PRO A 140 9.27 17.86 16.09
CA PRO A 140 10.67 17.52 16.25
C PRO A 140 10.86 16.26 17.12
N GLY A 141 11.71 15.34 16.67
CA GLY A 141 11.89 14.01 17.29
C GLY A 141 10.84 12.96 16.89
N GLY A 142 9.80 13.36 16.15
CA GLY A 142 8.78 12.43 15.66
C GLY A 142 9.25 11.58 14.47
N THR A 143 8.57 10.48 14.23
CA THR A 143 8.93 9.50 13.18
C THR A 143 8.13 9.73 11.90
N ILE A 144 8.81 9.73 10.77
CA ILE A 144 8.18 9.60 9.45
C ILE A 144 8.53 8.25 8.86
N ALA A 145 7.53 7.52 8.38
CA ALA A 145 7.69 6.21 7.79
C ALA A 145 6.91 6.08 6.48
N ILE A 146 7.56 5.54 5.45
CA ILE A 146 6.93 5.18 4.18
C ILE A 146 7.14 3.70 3.91
N LEU A 147 6.09 3.01 3.51
CA LEU A 147 6.09 1.60 3.14
C LEU A 147 5.74 1.48 1.66
N MET A 148 6.58 0.76 0.90
CA MET A 148 6.43 0.64 -0.55
C MET A 148 6.47 -0.83 -0.96
N TRP A 149 5.51 -1.24 -1.80
CA TRP A 149 5.60 -2.52 -2.50
C TRP A 149 6.88 -2.56 -3.33
N SER A 150 7.76 -3.53 -3.09
CA SER A 150 9.11 -3.49 -3.65
C SER A 150 9.43 -4.61 -4.63
N SER A 151 8.90 -5.81 -4.44
CA SER A 151 9.15 -6.94 -5.36
C SER A 151 8.10 -8.02 -5.19
N GLN A 152 8.03 -8.95 -6.14
CA GLN A 152 7.10 -10.07 -6.10
C GLN A 152 7.61 -11.25 -6.93
N GLN A 153 7.16 -12.47 -6.55
CA GLN A 153 7.24 -13.69 -7.32
C GLN A 153 5.91 -14.42 -7.16
N LEU A 154 5.02 -14.26 -8.12
CA LEU A 154 3.63 -14.72 -8.05
C LEU A 154 3.31 -15.84 -9.03
N LEU A 155 4.20 -16.09 -10.02
CA LEU A 155 4.01 -17.10 -11.06
C LEU A 155 5.07 -18.21 -10.93
N PRO A 156 4.96 -19.13 -9.95
CA PRO A 156 5.92 -20.21 -9.75
C PRO A 156 6.08 -21.05 -11.03
N GLY A 157 7.33 -21.27 -11.44
CA GLY A 157 7.68 -21.97 -12.67
C GLY A 157 7.74 -21.09 -13.94
N TYR A 158 7.31 -19.82 -13.87
CA TYR A 158 7.27 -18.91 -15.03
C TYR A 158 8.06 -17.60 -14.83
N PRO A 159 9.32 -17.65 -14.37
CA PRO A 159 10.07 -16.43 -14.01
C PRO A 159 10.29 -15.47 -15.18
N GLN A 160 10.43 -15.98 -16.40
CA GLN A 160 10.60 -15.11 -17.58
C GLN A 160 9.33 -14.35 -17.94
N LEU A 161 8.16 -15.01 -17.86
CA LEU A 161 6.88 -14.35 -18.09
C LEU A 161 6.65 -13.26 -17.04
N GLU A 162 6.88 -13.58 -15.77
CA GLU A 162 6.71 -12.65 -14.68
C GLU A 162 7.65 -11.44 -14.80
N ALA A 163 8.91 -11.65 -15.19
CA ALA A 163 9.85 -10.57 -15.45
C ALA A 163 9.35 -9.60 -16.55
N ARG A 164 8.76 -10.13 -17.62
CA ARG A 164 8.19 -9.31 -18.71
C ARG A 164 6.93 -8.57 -18.27
N LEU A 165 6.05 -9.20 -17.49
CA LEU A 165 4.88 -8.58 -16.89
C LEU A 165 5.31 -7.44 -15.94
N ASN A 166 6.31 -7.66 -15.11
CA ASN A 166 6.86 -6.65 -14.21
C ASN A 166 7.58 -5.51 -14.94
N ALA A 167 8.02 -5.71 -16.19
CA ALA A 167 8.61 -4.67 -17.04
C ALA A 167 7.57 -3.89 -17.85
N SER A 168 6.29 -4.26 -17.84
CA SER A 168 5.21 -3.51 -18.48
C SER A 168 4.96 -2.17 -17.77
N THR A 169 4.27 -1.26 -18.43
CA THR A 169 3.93 0.07 -17.87
C THR A 169 3.20 -0.06 -16.53
N ALA A 170 2.26 -0.98 -16.41
CA ALA A 170 1.56 -1.25 -15.16
C ALA A 170 2.50 -1.89 -14.12
N GLY A 171 3.32 -2.86 -14.54
CA GLY A 171 4.22 -3.60 -13.66
C GLY A 171 5.31 -2.74 -13.01
N ILE A 172 5.82 -1.74 -13.71
CA ILE A 172 6.83 -0.79 -13.17
C ILE A 172 6.23 0.39 -12.41
N ALA A 173 4.90 0.56 -12.44
CA ALA A 173 4.27 1.67 -11.70
C ALA A 173 4.64 1.63 -10.21
N PRO A 174 4.83 2.78 -9.57
CA PRO A 174 4.66 4.15 -10.08
C PRO A 174 5.84 4.70 -10.91
N PHE A 175 6.91 3.92 -11.08
CA PHE A 175 8.11 4.34 -11.80
C PHE A 175 7.89 4.23 -13.31
N ALA A 176 7.37 5.29 -13.93
CA ALA A 176 7.12 5.32 -15.37
C ALA A 176 8.42 5.49 -16.18
N ARG A 177 8.40 5.03 -17.44
CA ARG A 177 9.50 5.25 -18.39
C ARG A 177 9.84 6.73 -18.52
N GLY A 178 11.13 7.04 -18.53
CA GLY A 178 11.63 8.43 -18.65
C GLY A 178 11.67 9.20 -17.32
N LYS A 179 11.22 8.65 -16.21
CA LYS A 179 11.51 9.23 -14.89
C LYS A 179 12.99 9.10 -14.56
N SER A 180 13.52 10.12 -13.88
CA SER A 180 14.91 10.10 -13.41
C SER A 180 15.13 8.98 -12.38
N PRO A 181 16.25 8.23 -12.44
CA PRO A 181 16.54 7.13 -11.52
C PRO A 181 16.51 7.48 -10.03
N ASP A 182 16.76 8.75 -9.67
CA ASP A 182 16.68 9.24 -8.30
C ASP A 182 15.25 9.27 -7.74
N LEU A 183 14.25 9.22 -8.61
CA LEU A 183 12.82 9.14 -8.23
C LEU A 183 12.34 7.70 -7.97
N HIS A 184 13.18 6.69 -8.16
CA HIS A 184 12.82 5.32 -7.85
C HIS A 184 12.81 5.10 -6.32
N PHE A 185 11.79 4.45 -5.79
CA PHE A 185 11.56 4.31 -4.33
C PHE A 185 12.74 3.63 -3.59
N LEU A 186 13.51 2.76 -4.23
CA LEU A 186 14.74 2.21 -3.62
C LEU A 186 15.83 3.27 -3.37
N ARG A 187 15.63 4.49 -3.81
CA ARG A 187 16.47 5.65 -3.48
C ARG A 187 15.93 6.46 -2.30
N ALA A 188 14.90 5.95 -1.60
CA ALA A 188 14.18 6.68 -0.54
C ALA A 188 15.08 7.11 0.63
N LEU A 189 16.13 6.39 0.99
CA LEU A 189 17.12 6.86 1.97
C LEU A 189 17.72 8.23 1.58
N GLY A 190 18.00 8.42 0.29
CA GLY A 190 18.44 9.71 -0.23
C GLY A 190 17.35 10.79 -0.19
N TRP A 191 16.07 10.41 -0.34
CA TRP A 191 14.95 11.35 -0.20
C TRP A 191 14.81 11.84 1.24
N PHE A 192 14.93 10.92 2.21
CA PHE A 192 14.90 11.25 3.64
C PHE A 192 16.02 12.23 3.99
N GLN A 193 17.25 11.94 3.57
CA GLN A 193 18.39 12.84 3.77
C GLN A 193 18.17 14.22 3.14
N ALA A 194 17.69 14.26 1.88
CA ALA A 194 17.41 15.51 1.17
C ALA A 194 16.23 16.30 1.75
N ALA A 195 15.32 15.62 2.46
CA ALA A 195 14.23 16.25 3.20
C ALA A 195 14.68 16.80 4.58
N GLY A 196 15.88 16.49 5.06
CA GLY A 196 16.40 16.91 6.36
C GLY A 196 16.07 15.95 7.50
N LEU A 197 15.57 14.76 7.18
CA LEU A 197 15.31 13.72 8.18
C LEU A 197 16.63 13.08 8.62
N ILE A 198 16.73 12.81 9.90
CA ILE A 198 17.91 12.17 10.52
C ILE A 198 17.64 10.69 10.83
N GLU A 199 18.69 9.94 11.09
CA GLU A 199 18.62 8.49 11.42
C GLU A 199 17.83 7.64 10.42
N ALA A 200 17.86 8.02 9.14
CA ALA A 200 17.13 7.29 8.10
C ALA A 200 17.57 5.82 8.01
N ARG A 201 16.60 4.92 8.06
CA ARG A 201 16.78 3.46 8.03
C ARG A 201 15.87 2.81 7.02
N ALA A 202 16.20 1.59 6.62
CA ALA A 202 15.39 0.76 5.75
C ALA A 202 15.28 -0.67 6.29
N LEU A 203 14.11 -1.27 6.12
CA LEU A 203 13.82 -2.67 6.45
C LEU A 203 13.01 -3.28 5.31
N THR A 204 13.34 -4.49 4.88
CA THR A 204 12.53 -5.24 3.92
C THR A 204 11.75 -6.34 4.63
N LEU A 205 10.45 -6.37 4.38
CA LEU A 205 9.51 -7.32 4.96
C LEU A 205 9.00 -8.24 3.84
N VAL A 206 8.84 -9.51 4.17
CA VAL A 206 8.39 -10.54 3.21
C VAL A 206 7.02 -11.04 3.62
N GLY A 207 6.08 -11.01 2.67
CA GLY A 207 4.84 -11.76 2.74
C GLY A 207 4.91 -12.97 1.84
N SER A 208 4.37 -14.10 2.29
CA SER A 208 4.30 -15.31 1.47
C SER A 208 2.99 -16.05 1.67
N VAL A 209 2.58 -16.76 0.66
CA VAL A 209 1.40 -17.62 0.68
C VAL A 209 1.69 -18.93 -0.01
N HIS A 210 1.02 -19.99 0.43
CA HIS A 210 1.16 -21.32 -0.18
C HIS A 210 -0.19 -22.06 -0.17
N ALA A 211 -0.29 -23.04 -1.05
CA ALA A 211 -1.46 -23.91 -1.09
C ALA A 211 -1.61 -24.75 0.22
N PRO A 212 -2.83 -25.10 0.64
CA PRO A 212 -4.11 -24.69 0.03
C PRO A 212 -4.45 -23.22 0.32
N LEU A 213 -4.87 -22.49 -0.71
CA LEU A 213 -5.24 -21.07 -0.58
C LEU A 213 -6.70 -20.95 -0.12
N SER A 214 -6.97 -20.10 0.88
CA SER A 214 -8.33 -19.70 1.24
C SER A 214 -8.97 -18.86 0.11
N ASP A 215 -10.29 -18.74 0.12
CA ASP A 215 -11.02 -17.94 -0.87
C ASP A 215 -10.61 -16.45 -0.81
N ASP A 216 -10.37 -15.92 0.39
CA ASP A 216 -9.92 -14.53 0.57
C ASP A 216 -8.52 -14.31 -0.06
N ILE A 217 -7.58 -15.23 0.18
CA ILE A 217 -6.23 -15.14 -0.42
C ILE A 217 -6.29 -15.32 -1.93
N ARG A 218 -7.15 -16.21 -2.45
CA ARG A 218 -7.36 -16.37 -3.90
C ARG A 218 -7.90 -15.06 -4.51
N SER A 219 -8.89 -14.46 -3.88
CA SER A 219 -9.47 -13.19 -4.31
C SER A 219 -8.46 -12.06 -4.26
N ALA A 220 -7.63 -12.02 -3.21
CA ALA A 220 -6.55 -11.05 -3.07
C ALA A 220 -5.49 -11.19 -4.16
N LEU A 221 -5.05 -12.41 -4.47
CA LEU A 221 -4.08 -12.67 -5.54
C LEU A 221 -4.63 -12.30 -6.92
N LEU A 222 -5.91 -12.62 -7.20
CA LEU A 222 -6.57 -12.19 -8.43
C LEU A 222 -6.62 -10.67 -8.58
N SER A 223 -7.02 -9.99 -7.51
CA SER A 223 -7.02 -8.54 -7.46
C SER A 223 -5.60 -7.98 -7.68
N LEU A 224 -4.60 -8.60 -7.07
CA LEU A 224 -3.20 -8.21 -7.23
C LEU A 224 -2.70 -8.39 -8.67
N PHE A 225 -3.02 -9.51 -9.33
CA PHE A 225 -2.70 -9.71 -10.76
C PHE A 225 -3.26 -8.58 -11.61
N GLN A 226 -4.52 -8.20 -11.36
CA GLN A 226 -5.16 -7.10 -12.07
C GLN A 226 -4.52 -5.74 -11.78
N MET A 227 -4.21 -5.45 -10.50
CA MET A 227 -3.58 -4.20 -10.09
C MET A 227 -2.16 -4.06 -10.62
N ARG A 228 -1.38 -5.16 -10.58
CA ARG A 228 0.05 -5.12 -10.93
C ARG A 228 0.30 -5.24 -12.43
N TRP A 229 -0.51 -5.98 -13.15
CA TRP A 229 -0.26 -6.27 -14.55
C TRP A 229 -1.39 -5.82 -15.48
N GLY A 230 -2.64 -5.83 -15.00
CA GLY A 230 -3.79 -5.41 -15.78
C GLY A 230 -3.93 -6.18 -17.11
N GLU A 231 -4.03 -5.45 -18.21
CA GLU A 231 -4.08 -6.00 -19.57
C GLU A 231 -2.88 -5.51 -20.42
N PRO A 232 -1.67 -6.05 -20.21
CA PRO A 232 -0.46 -5.56 -20.88
C PRO A 232 -0.31 -6.07 -22.34
N LYS A 233 -1.40 -6.44 -23.00
CA LYS A 233 -1.40 -7.07 -24.34
C LYS A 233 -0.55 -6.36 -25.37
N SER A 234 -0.59 -5.03 -25.40
CA SER A 234 0.16 -4.21 -26.36
C SER A 234 1.66 -4.16 -26.10
N GLU A 235 2.09 -4.58 -24.91
CA GLU A 235 3.49 -4.53 -24.47
C GLU A 235 4.15 -5.92 -24.43
N MET A 236 3.42 -6.97 -24.83
CA MET A 236 3.85 -8.37 -24.77
C MET A 236 3.87 -9.00 -26.15
N THR A 237 4.62 -10.11 -26.29
CA THR A 237 4.47 -11.00 -27.44
C THR A 237 3.12 -11.71 -27.40
N GLU A 238 2.64 -12.16 -28.55
CA GLU A 238 1.38 -12.92 -28.59
C GLU A 238 1.46 -14.22 -27.78
N GLU A 239 2.63 -14.87 -27.77
CA GLU A 239 2.89 -16.08 -26.98
C GLU A 239 2.79 -15.79 -25.46
N ASP A 240 3.46 -14.73 -24.98
CA ASP A 240 3.42 -14.36 -23.56
C ASP A 240 2.02 -13.93 -23.14
N TRP A 241 1.30 -13.20 -24.00
CA TRP A 241 -0.09 -12.81 -23.73
C TRP A 241 -1.01 -14.03 -23.58
N LYS A 242 -0.93 -14.99 -24.50
CA LYS A 242 -1.69 -16.25 -24.40
C LYS A 242 -1.34 -17.02 -23.13
N LYS A 243 -0.05 -17.05 -22.77
CA LYS A 243 0.42 -17.70 -21.54
C LYS A 243 -0.09 -17.00 -20.29
N TYR A 244 -0.03 -15.66 -20.24
CA TYR A 244 -0.59 -14.87 -19.15
C TYR A 244 -2.10 -15.13 -18.97
N GLN A 245 -2.88 -15.07 -20.05
CA GLN A 245 -4.31 -15.36 -19.99
C GLN A 245 -4.59 -16.77 -19.47
N ARG A 246 -3.84 -17.77 -19.94
CA ARG A 246 -3.98 -19.15 -19.51
C ARG A 246 -3.68 -19.35 -18.02
N LEU A 247 -2.65 -18.67 -17.49
CA LEU A 247 -2.20 -18.83 -16.10
C LEU A 247 -2.95 -17.96 -15.10
N CYS A 248 -3.40 -16.77 -15.51
CA CYS A 248 -3.91 -15.76 -14.58
C CYS A 248 -5.43 -15.56 -14.65
N ARG A 249 -6.16 -16.31 -15.51
CA ARG A 249 -7.63 -16.25 -15.59
C ARG A 249 -8.27 -17.39 -14.82
N PRO A 250 -9.29 -17.12 -13.97
CA PRO A 250 -9.94 -18.14 -13.14
C PRO A 250 -10.67 -19.22 -13.91
N ASP A 251 -11.14 -18.91 -15.12
CA ASP A 251 -11.87 -19.82 -16.03
C ASP A 251 -10.95 -20.75 -16.82
N SER A 252 -9.63 -20.60 -16.69
CA SER A 252 -8.65 -21.45 -17.34
C SER A 252 -8.44 -22.76 -16.57
N SER A 253 -8.32 -23.88 -17.30
CA SER A 253 -7.93 -25.18 -16.73
C SER A 253 -6.52 -25.15 -16.10
N ASP A 254 -5.65 -24.25 -16.60
CA ASP A 254 -4.25 -24.12 -16.16
C ASP A 254 -4.07 -22.95 -15.19
N PHE A 255 -5.16 -22.47 -14.56
CA PHE A 255 -5.10 -21.35 -13.64
C PHE A 255 -4.09 -21.60 -12.53
N ILE A 256 -3.10 -20.71 -12.44
CA ILE A 256 -1.90 -20.89 -11.57
C ILE A 256 -2.25 -21.12 -10.10
N LEU A 257 -3.32 -20.48 -9.61
CA LEU A 257 -3.75 -20.64 -8.21
C LEU A 257 -4.39 -22.01 -7.92
N ASN A 258 -4.56 -22.88 -8.92
CA ASN A 258 -5.03 -24.26 -8.74
C ASN A 258 -3.90 -25.26 -8.55
N LEU A 259 -2.63 -24.81 -8.64
CA LEU A 259 -1.49 -25.69 -8.39
C LEU A 259 -1.54 -26.19 -6.93
N PRO A 260 -1.42 -27.50 -6.70
CA PRO A 260 -1.45 -28.07 -5.34
C PRO A 260 -0.20 -27.68 -4.50
N ASP A 261 0.86 -27.26 -5.18
CA ASP A 261 2.12 -26.82 -4.61
C ASP A 261 2.36 -25.30 -4.86
N TYR A 262 1.28 -24.52 -5.08
CA TYR A 262 1.41 -23.10 -5.28
C TYR A 262 2.16 -22.45 -4.11
N TYR A 263 3.19 -21.69 -4.43
CA TYR A 263 3.91 -20.85 -3.49
C TYR A 263 4.23 -19.52 -4.16
N ALA A 264 3.96 -18.43 -3.45
CA ALA A 264 4.25 -17.08 -3.91
C ALA A 264 4.75 -16.23 -2.74
N PHE A 265 5.56 -15.22 -3.06
CA PHE A 265 5.97 -14.22 -2.08
C PHE A 265 6.04 -12.84 -2.71
N PHE A 266 6.01 -11.84 -1.85
CA PHE A 266 6.19 -10.44 -2.20
C PHE A 266 6.92 -9.72 -1.07
N THR A 267 7.45 -8.54 -1.37
CA THR A 267 8.17 -7.75 -0.39
C THR A 267 7.64 -6.32 -0.33
N TYR A 268 7.67 -5.79 0.88
CA TYR A 268 7.56 -4.38 1.15
C TYR A 268 8.89 -3.83 1.66
N SER A 269 9.27 -2.63 1.22
CA SER A 269 10.39 -1.88 1.79
C SER A 269 9.87 -0.74 2.63
N LEU A 270 10.17 -0.80 3.93
CA LEU A 270 9.90 0.24 4.91
C LEU A 270 11.11 1.17 4.98
N PHE A 271 10.89 2.46 4.78
CA PHE A 271 11.89 3.51 5.02
C PHE A 271 11.35 4.43 6.10
N TYR A 272 12.15 4.74 7.09
CA TYR A 272 11.75 5.61 8.18
C TYR A 272 12.92 6.42 8.73
N GLY A 273 12.60 7.54 9.34
CA GLY A 273 13.59 8.46 9.92
C GLY A 273 12.91 9.43 10.86
N THR A 274 13.70 10.24 11.54
CA THR A 274 13.27 11.17 12.59
C THR A 274 13.32 12.61 12.09
N VAL A 275 12.32 13.41 12.45
CA VAL A 275 12.32 14.85 12.22
C VAL A 275 13.41 15.47 13.12
N ALA A 276 14.30 16.26 12.55
CA ALA A 276 15.38 16.91 13.32
C ALA A 276 14.81 17.85 14.39
N THR A 277 15.48 17.89 15.55
CA THR A 277 15.14 18.77 16.69
C THR A 277 15.65 20.19 16.48
#